data_83fe008d89c97c425584e01a89e911d2
#
_entry.id   83fe008d89c97c425584e01a89e911d2
#
_cell.length_a   1.000
_cell.length_b   1.000
_cell.length_c   1.000
_cell.angle_alpha   90.00
_cell.angle_beta   90.00
_cell.angle_gamma   90.00
#
_symmetry.space_group_name_H-M   'P 1'
#
loop_
_entity.id
_entity.type
_entity.pdbx_description
1 polymer ?
#
loop_
_entity_poly.entity_id
_entity_poly.type
_entity_poly.pdbx_seq_one_letter_code
_entity_poly.pdbx_strand_id
1 'polypeptide(L)'
;AASDVYKRQFYNQLNNKLNESAGITVSVPIFNNRQARTSRAKARLETRQAELNYADAEKSLLTTVESLYQDAVSAQSRYRAATDKVRSAGLSYSLVLGQFEAGMKNTVELLTEKNNYLAAQQEQIQAKYQAVLSIRLLDFYRNVPIEL
;
A
#
# COMPACT_ATOMS: atom_id res chain seq x y z
N ALA A 1 0.93 -39.99 -76.96
CA ALA A 1 -0.39 -39.37 -77.15
C ALA A 1 -1.20 -39.20 -75.87
N ALA A 2 -1.22 -40.14 -74.90
CA ALA A 2 -1.97 -39.98 -73.63
C ALA A 2 -1.29 -38.96 -72.65
N SER A 3 0.03 -38.92 -72.59
CA SER A 3 0.79 -38.04 -71.71
C SER A 3 0.60 -36.54 -72.00
N ASP A 4 0.36 -36.20 -73.30
CA ASP A 4 0.20 -34.79 -73.70
C ASP A 4 -1.20 -34.25 -73.37
N VAL A 5 -2.19 -35.11 -73.34
CA VAL A 5 -3.56 -34.76 -72.99
C VAL A 5 -3.64 -34.44 -71.47
N TYR A 6 -2.99 -35.22 -70.63
CA TYR A 6 -2.96 -34.99 -69.19
C TYR A 6 -2.19 -33.71 -68.83
N LYS A 7 -1.08 -33.40 -69.51
CA LYS A 7 -0.34 -32.17 -69.34
C LYS A 7 -1.17 -30.92 -69.69
N ARG A 8 -1.84 -30.94 -70.84
CA ARG A 8 -2.73 -29.86 -71.31
C ARG A 8 -3.91 -29.65 -70.35
N GLN A 9 -4.49 -30.72 -69.84
CA GLN A 9 -5.60 -30.67 -68.91
C GLN A 9 -5.16 -30.09 -67.51
N PHE A 10 -3.96 -30.45 -67.05
CA PHE A 10 -3.36 -29.94 -65.83
C PHE A 10 -3.04 -28.43 -65.94
N TYR A 11 -2.44 -27.98 -67.02
CA TYR A 11 -2.17 -26.57 -67.29
C TYR A 11 -3.45 -25.73 -67.40
N ASN A 12 -4.50 -26.27 -68.05
CA ASN A 12 -5.78 -25.59 -68.14
C ASN A 12 -6.53 -25.54 -66.83
N GLN A 13 -6.39 -26.53 -65.96
CA GLN A 13 -6.96 -26.51 -64.61
C GLN A 13 -6.23 -25.56 -63.69
N LEU A 14 -4.88 -25.43 -63.76
CA LEU A 14 -4.10 -24.45 -63.03
C LEU A 14 -4.45 -23.02 -63.44
N ASN A 15 -4.54 -22.76 -64.75
CA ASN A 15 -4.81 -21.42 -65.26
C ASN A 15 -6.24 -20.94 -64.99
N ASN A 16 -7.23 -21.88 -64.92
CA ASN A 16 -8.63 -21.54 -64.63
C ASN A 16 -8.98 -21.49 -63.13
N LYS A 17 -8.07 -21.94 -62.23
CA LYS A 17 -8.32 -21.94 -60.77
C LYS A 17 -7.49 -20.93 -59.99
N LEU A 18 -6.51 -20.27 -60.61
CA LEU A 18 -5.76 -19.17 -59.97
C LEU A 18 -6.48 -17.84 -60.26
N ASN A 19 -7.63 -17.65 -59.65
CA ASN A 19 -8.26 -16.34 -59.54
C ASN A 19 -7.72 -15.65 -58.29
N GLU A 20 -6.51 -15.12 -58.33
CA GLU A 20 -5.99 -14.22 -57.34
C GLU A 20 -6.51 -12.81 -57.63
N SER A 21 -7.49 -12.36 -56.85
CA SER A 21 -7.93 -10.97 -56.87
C SER A 21 -7.31 -10.24 -55.71
N ALA A 22 -6.33 -9.39 -55.95
CA ALA A 22 -5.82 -8.44 -54.97
C ALA A 22 -6.63 -7.13 -55.06
N GLY A 23 -7.42 -6.83 -54.05
CA GLY A 23 -8.21 -5.60 -53.99
C GLY A 23 -7.72 -4.73 -52.82
N ILE A 24 -7.40 -3.45 -53.07
CA ILE A 24 -7.20 -2.45 -52.04
C ILE A 24 -8.51 -1.69 -51.86
N THR A 25 -9.14 -1.89 -50.68
CA THR A 25 -10.38 -1.15 -50.37
C THR A 25 -10.01 0.03 -49.45
N VAL A 26 -10.19 1.25 -49.94
CA VAL A 26 -10.07 2.48 -49.15
C VAL A 26 -11.48 2.93 -48.77
N SER A 27 -11.82 2.78 -47.50
CA SER A 27 -13.09 3.26 -46.95
C SER A 27 -12.89 4.62 -46.30
N VAL A 28 -13.45 5.67 -46.88
CA VAL A 28 -13.44 7.02 -46.31
C VAL A 28 -14.85 7.33 -45.80
N PRO A 29 -15.09 7.32 -44.46
CA PRO A 29 -16.39 7.65 -43.90
C PRO A 29 -16.67 9.14 -44.08
N ILE A 30 -17.52 9.53 -45.00
CA ILE A 30 -17.90 10.92 -45.27
C ILE A 30 -18.85 11.46 -44.21
N PHE A 31 -19.60 10.56 -43.54
CA PHE A 31 -20.56 10.94 -42.50
C PHE A 31 -20.42 9.99 -41.29
N ASN A 32 -19.78 10.47 -40.23
CA ASN A 32 -19.50 9.71 -39.01
C ASN A 32 -20.35 10.17 -37.81
N ASN A 33 -21.61 10.60 -38.06
CA ASN A 33 -22.61 10.97 -37.05
C ASN A 33 -22.02 11.71 -35.82
N ARG A 34 -21.09 12.66 -36.04
CA ARG A 34 -20.35 13.43 -35.04
C ARG A 34 -19.45 12.58 -34.10
N GLN A 35 -19.21 11.32 -34.41
CA GLN A 35 -18.43 10.41 -33.57
C GLN A 35 -17.03 10.96 -33.23
N ALA A 36 -16.33 11.57 -34.18
CA ALA A 36 -15.04 12.21 -33.95
C ALA A 36 -15.11 13.37 -32.95
N ARG A 37 -16.20 14.17 -33.02
CA ARG A 37 -16.42 15.29 -32.07
C ARG A 37 -16.72 14.77 -30.67
N THR A 38 -17.53 13.75 -30.54
CA THR A 38 -17.87 13.10 -29.27
C THR A 38 -16.65 12.43 -28.65
N SER A 39 -15.83 11.72 -29.46
CA SER A 39 -14.58 11.12 -28.98
C SER A 39 -13.59 12.15 -28.47
N ARG A 40 -13.46 13.30 -29.14
CA ARG A 40 -12.63 14.42 -28.64
C ARG A 40 -13.16 15.00 -27.34
N ALA A 41 -14.48 15.18 -27.22
CA ALA A 41 -15.09 15.68 -25.99
C ALA A 41 -14.86 14.69 -24.83
N LYS A 42 -15.04 13.38 -25.08
CA LYS A 42 -14.77 12.32 -24.12
C LYS A 42 -13.31 12.31 -23.68
N ALA A 43 -12.37 12.36 -24.62
CA ALA A 43 -10.94 12.39 -24.30
C ALA A 43 -10.55 13.62 -23.45
N ARG A 44 -11.15 14.79 -23.71
CA ARG A 44 -10.94 15.99 -22.87
C ARG A 44 -11.47 15.80 -21.45
N LEU A 45 -12.63 15.17 -21.29
CA LEU A 45 -13.19 14.85 -19.97
C LEU A 45 -12.34 13.85 -19.24
N GLU A 46 -11.83 12.81 -19.92
CA GLU A 46 -10.92 11.82 -19.36
C GLU A 46 -9.60 12.46 -18.89
N THR A 47 -9.04 13.39 -19.67
CA THR A 47 -7.86 14.17 -19.25
C THR A 47 -8.17 14.98 -17.99
N ARG A 48 -9.30 15.70 -17.98
CA ARG A 48 -9.70 16.49 -16.81
C ARG A 48 -9.95 15.61 -15.57
N GLN A 49 -10.54 14.44 -15.76
CA GLN A 49 -10.72 13.47 -14.69
C GLN A 49 -9.38 12.98 -14.14
N ALA A 50 -8.40 12.71 -15.01
CA ALA A 50 -7.06 12.31 -14.60
C ALA A 50 -6.33 13.40 -13.79
N GLU A 51 -6.47 14.69 -14.21
CA GLU A 51 -5.94 15.84 -13.46
C GLU A 51 -6.54 15.95 -12.06
N LEU A 52 -7.87 15.76 -11.94
CA LEU A 52 -8.56 15.78 -10.65
C LEU A 52 -8.16 14.61 -9.76
N ASN A 53 -8.03 13.41 -10.32
CA ASN A 53 -7.57 12.24 -9.61
C ASN A 53 -6.13 12.42 -9.11
N TYR A 54 -5.26 13.05 -9.90
CA TYR A 54 -3.90 13.38 -9.47
C TYR A 54 -3.90 14.36 -8.27
N ALA A 55 -4.68 15.44 -8.36
CA ALA A 55 -4.80 16.40 -7.27
C ALA A 55 -5.41 15.80 -6.00
N ASP A 56 -6.33 14.86 -6.14
CA ASP A 56 -6.91 14.12 -5.01
C ASP A 56 -5.90 13.17 -4.37
N ALA A 57 -5.13 12.46 -5.19
CA ALA A 57 -4.05 11.58 -4.72
C ALA A 57 -2.96 12.38 -3.97
N GLU A 58 -2.58 13.58 -4.46
CA GLU A 58 -1.63 14.46 -3.79
C GLU A 58 -2.14 14.90 -2.40
N LYS A 59 -3.40 15.32 -2.30
CA LYS A 59 -4.02 15.70 -1.02
C LYS A 59 -4.13 14.52 -0.06
N SER A 60 -4.53 13.36 -0.58
CA SER A 60 -4.61 12.14 0.22
C SER A 60 -3.25 11.72 0.78
N LEU A 61 -2.20 11.81 -0.04
CA LEU A 61 -0.84 11.55 0.41
C LEU A 61 -0.40 12.53 1.50
N LEU A 62 -0.66 13.83 1.32
CA LEU A 62 -0.34 14.85 2.31
C LEU A 62 -1.02 14.57 3.66
N THR A 63 -2.33 14.29 3.63
CA THR A 63 -3.11 13.94 4.83
C THR A 63 -2.57 12.69 5.51
N THR A 64 -2.17 11.68 4.72
CA THR A 64 -1.57 10.44 5.25
C THR A 64 -0.25 10.72 5.96
N VAL A 65 0.63 11.49 5.33
CA VAL A 65 1.94 11.85 5.94
C VAL A 65 1.76 12.67 7.21
N GLU A 66 0.81 13.61 7.22
CA GLU A 66 0.49 14.41 8.41
C GLU A 66 -0.03 13.53 9.56
N SER A 67 -0.94 12.60 9.26
CA SER A 67 -1.44 11.62 10.25
C SER A 67 -0.30 10.78 10.82
N LEU A 68 0.58 10.24 9.97
CA LEU A 68 1.73 9.44 10.40
C LEU A 68 2.70 10.23 11.26
N TYR A 69 2.89 11.52 10.98
CA TYR A 69 3.70 12.39 11.82
C TYR A 69 3.09 12.56 13.22
N GLN A 70 1.77 12.81 13.30
CA GLN A 70 1.07 12.92 14.57
C GLN A 70 1.10 11.61 15.35
N ASP A 71 0.95 10.47 14.66
CA ASP A 71 1.07 9.15 15.26
C ASP A 71 2.47 8.91 15.84
N ALA A 72 3.53 9.30 15.14
CA ALA A 72 4.90 9.17 15.61
C ALA A 72 5.16 10.02 16.86
N VAL A 73 4.69 11.28 16.89
CA VAL A 73 4.79 12.18 18.07
C VAL A 73 4.01 11.60 19.25
N SER A 74 2.80 11.10 19.00
CA SER A 74 1.95 10.48 20.04
C SER A 74 2.58 9.21 20.60
N ALA A 75 3.11 8.34 19.74
CA ALA A 75 3.77 7.09 20.13
C ALA A 75 5.04 7.38 20.97
N GLN A 76 5.82 8.39 20.60
CA GLN A 76 6.99 8.81 21.38
C GLN A 76 6.58 9.31 22.77
N SER A 77 5.51 10.08 22.87
CA SER A 77 4.99 10.57 24.15
C SER A 77 4.50 9.43 25.03
N ARG A 78 3.79 8.45 24.45
CA ARG A 78 3.37 7.23 25.15
C ARG A 78 4.56 6.42 25.67
N TYR A 79 5.61 6.27 24.87
CA TYR A 79 6.81 5.56 25.32
C TYR A 79 7.50 6.26 26.50
N ARG A 80 7.59 7.59 26.49
CA ARG A 80 8.13 8.36 27.63
C ARG A 80 7.28 8.14 28.88
N ALA A 81 5.96 8.28 28.78
CA ALA A 81 5.03 8.06 29.90
C ALA A 81 5.11 6.63 30.45
N ALA A 82 5.19 5.61 29.57
CA ALA A 82 5.35 4.22 29.97
C ALA A 82 6.70 3.99 30.67
N THR A 83 7.78 4.66 30.27
CA THR A 83 9.08 4.59 30.93
C THR A 83 9.02 5.17 32.34
N ASP A 84 8.34 6.30 32.52
CA ASP A 84 8.15 6.91 33.85
C ASP A 84 7.25 6.02 34.72
N LYS A 85 6.23 5.39 34.14
CA LYS A 85 5.39 4.42 34.86
C LYS A 85 6.17 3.21 35.35
N VAL A 86 7.06 2.64 34.52
CA VAL A 86 7.94 1.53 34.96
C VAL A 86 8.82 1.95 36.12
N ARG A 87 9.42 3.15 36.07
CA ARG A 87 10.25 3.67 37.14
C ARG A 87 9.45 3.81 38.44
N SER A 88 8.26 4.40 38.40
CA SER A 88 7.39 4.58 39.55
C SER A 88 6.91 3.26 40.15
N ALA A 89 6.45 2.32 39.30
CA ALA A 89 6.01 0.99 39.71
C ALA A 89 7.17 0.17 40.30
N GLY A 90 8.38 0.31 39.75
CA GLY A 90 9.58 -0.33 40.30
C GLY A 90 9.95 0.17 41.69
N LEU A 91 9.85 1.48 41.92
CA LEU A 91 10.06 2.07 43.25
C LEU A 91 8.97 1.59 44.24
N SER A 92 7.71 1.58 43.84
CA SER A 92 6.61 1.06 44.67
C SER A 92 6.83 -0.41 45.04
N TYR A 93 7.16 -1.25 44.04
CA TYR A 93 7.47 -2.67 44.28
C TYR A 93 8.64 -2.85 45.24
N SER A 94 9.75 -2.11 45.08
CA SER A 94 10.92 -2.19 45.97
C SER A 94 10.59 -1.76 47.41
N LEU A 95 9.76 -0.73 47.60
CA LEU A 95 9.29 -0.29 48.89
C LEU A 95 8.43 -1.35 49.58
N VAL A 96 7.46 -1.92 48.89
CA VAL A 96 6.57 -2.97 49.42
C VAL A 96 7.34 -4.25 49.71
N LEU A 97 8.36 -4.59 48.92
CA LEU A 97 9.26 -5.71 49.18
C LEU A 97 10.02 -5.51 50.51
N GLY A 98 10.62 -4.35 50.73
CA GLY A 98 11.29 -4.06 52.00
C GLY A 98 10.33 -4.08 53.22
N GLN A 99 9.11 -3.59 53.06
CA GLN A 99 8.07 -3.67 54.08
C GLN A 99 7.61 -5.11 54.36
N PHE A 100 7.53 -5.95 53.31
CA PHE A 100 7.22 -7.37 53.45
C PHE A 100 8.33 -8.11 54.20
N GLU A 101 9.59 -7.87 53.87
CA GLU A 101 10.75 -8.43 54.59
C GLU A 101 10.79 -8.02 56.05
N ALA A 102 10.33 -6.81 56.40
CA ALA A 102 10.17 -6.33 57.74
C ALA A 102 8.90 -6.83 58.48
N GLY A 103 8.09 -7.70 57.80
CA GLY A 103 6.84 -8.25 58.36
C GLY A 103 5.68 -7.26 58.44
N MET A 104 5.77 -6.09 57.80
CA MET A 104 4.75 -5.03 57.81
C MET A 104 3.69 -5.17 56.72
N LYS A 105 3.96 -5.99 55.70
CA LYS A 105 3.07 -6.22 54.57
C LYS A 105 2.82 -7.71 54.34
N ASN A 106 1.70 -8.05 53.73
CA ASN A 106 1.34 -9.43 53.41
C ASN A 106 1.72 -9.82 51.97
N THR A 107 1.70 -11.12 51.71
CA THR A 107 2.07 -11.68 50.40
C THR A 107 1.16 -11.19 49.25
N VAL A 108 -0.12 -10.90 49.53
CA VAL A 108 -1.07 -10.44 48.52
C VAL A 108 -0.71 -9.04 48.02
N GLU A 109 -0.33 -8.14 48.97
CA GLU A 109 0.12 -6.79 48.62
C GLU A 109 1.42 -6.83 47.84
N LEU A 110 2.37 -7.66 48.21
CA LEU A 110 3.63 -7.85 47.44
C LEU A 110 3.37 -8.38 46.02
N LEU A 111 2.49 -9.38 45.86
CA LEU A 111 2.15 -9.92 44.56
C LEU A 111 1.41 -8.89 43.69
N THR A 112 0.55 -8.07 44.29
CA THR A 112 -0.15 -6.98 43.60
C THR A 112 0.84 -5.98 43.00
N GLU A 113 1.77 -5.49 43.81
CA GLU A 113 2.78 -4.54 43.34
C GLU A 113 3.76 -5.16 42.32
N LYS A 114 4.12 -6.42 42.48
CA LYS A 114 4.89 -7.16 41.49
C LYS A 114 4.15 -7.24 40.14
N ASN A 115 2.87 -7.56 40.17
CA ASN A 115 2.05 -7.64 38.95
C ASN A 115 1.92 -6.25 38.30
N ASN A 116 1.73 -5.18 39.07
CA ASN A 116 1.70 -3.80 38.59
C ASN A 116 3.01 -3.42 37.90
N TYR A 117 4.16 -3.79 38.49
CA TYR A 117 5.46 -3.55 37.88
C TYR A 117 5.66 -4.34 36.57
N LEU A 118 5.30 -5.61 36.54
CA LEU A 118 5.37 -6.43 35.31
C LEU A 118 4.45 -5.90 34.20
N ALA A 119 3.24 -5.47 34.56
CA ALA A 119 2.31 -4.85 33.61
C ALA A 119 2.87 -3.54 33.04
N ALA A 120 3.49 -2.71 33.89
CA ALA A 120 4.15 -1.49 33.44
C ALA A 120 5.32 -1.78 32.47
N GLN A 121 6.13 -2.80 32.73
CA GLN A 121 7.21 -3.22 31.84
C GLN A 121 6.68 -3.70 30.47
N GLN A 122 5.59 -4.48 30.48
CA GLN A 122 4.95 -4.95 29.25
C GLN A 122 4.42 -3.77 28.43
N GLU A 123 3.76 -2.80 29.09
CA GLU A 123 3.27 -1.59 28.43
C GLU A 123 4.42 -0.76 27.82
N GLN A 124 5.54 -0.64 28.52
CA GLN A 124 6.73 0.05 28.01
C GLN A 124 7.29 -0.62 26.74
N ILE A 125 7.39 -1.95 26.75
CA ILE A 125 7.86 -2.70 25.58
C ILE A 125 6.93 -2.49 24.38
N GLN A 126 5.63 -2.58 24.58
CA GLN A 126 4.64 -2.32 23.53
C GLN A 126 4.74 -0.88 23.00
N ALA A 127 4.82 0.10 23.88
CA ALA A 127 4.96 1.50 23.50
C ALA A 127 6.27 1.76 22.74
N LYS A 128 7.37 1.11 23.12
CA LYS A 128 8.66 1.18 22.42
C LYS A 128 8.55 0.71 20.97
N TYR A 129 8.00 -0.48 20.76
CA TYR A 129 7.87 -1.02 19.41
C TYR A 129 6.85 -0.25 18.56
N GLN A 130 5.78 0.26 19.20
CA GLN A 130 4.84 1.15 18.52
C GLN A 130 5.52 2.44 18.06
N ALA A 131 6.36 3.06 18.88
CA ALA A 131 7.10 4.25 18.52
C ALA A 131 8.11 3.98 17.39
N VAL A 132 8.83 2.86 17.43
CA VAL A 132 9.75 2.45 16.35
C VAL A 132 8.98 2.25 15.05
N LEU A 133 7.86 1.52 15.08
CA LEU A 133 7.04 1.28 13.90
C LEU A 133 6.53 2.59 13.27
N SER A 134 6.00 3.50 14.10
CA SER A 134 5.49 4.80 13.61
C SER A 134 6.58 5.65 12.96
N ILE A 135 7.79 5.66 13.54
CA ILE A 135 8.94 6.37 12.96
C ILE A 135 9.37 5.74 11.63
N ARG A 136 9.48 4.39 11.58
CA ARG A 136 9.88 3.70 10.35
C ARG A 136 8.86 3.84 9.22
N LEU A 137 7.58 3.90 9.57
CA LEU A 137 6.52 4.16 8.60
C LEU A 137 6.64 5.59 8.02
N LEU A 138 6.97 6.57 8.85
CA LEU A 138 7.25 7.94 8.39
C LEU A 138 8.49 8.01 7.49
N ASP A 139 9.57 7.29 7.85
CA ASP A 139 10.79 7.19 7.04
C ASP A 139 10.51 6.57 5.67
N PHE A 140 9.65 5.56 5.61
CA PHE A 140 9.21 4.95 4.35
C PHE A 140 8.58 5.98 3.39
N TYR A 141 7.66 6.81 3.89
CA TYR A 141 7.05 7.87 3.08
C TYR A 141 8.02 9.00 2.70
N ARG A 142 9.13 9.13 3.42
CA ARG A 142 10.24 10.04 3.08
C ARG A 142 11.25 9.43 2.11
N ASN A 143 11.02 8.19 1.67
CA ASN A 143 11.93 7.42 0.82
C ASN A 143 13.32 7.19 1.46
N VAL A 144 13.36 7.07 2.79
CA VAL A 144 14.58 6.72 3.54
C VAL A 144 14.63 5.19 3.68
N PRO A 145 15.80 4.55 3.45
CA PRO A 145 15.94 3.11 3.64
C PRO A 145 15.57 2.68 5.07
N ILE A 146 14.80 1.60 5.19
CA ILE A 146 14.43 1.04 6.50
C ILE A 146 15.61 0.18 6.99
N GLU A 147 16.37 0.69 7.95
CA GLU A 147 17.35 -0.08 8.72
C GLU A 147 16.68 -0.54 10.02
N LEU A 148 16.72 -1.85 10.29
CA LEU A 148 16.16 -2.49 11.50
C LEU A 148 17.17 -2.53 12.63
#